data_ee024cc9d30bbeb7e21b66f8e3b0b87b
#
_entry.id   ee024cc9d30bbeb7e21b66f8e3b0b87b
#
_cell.length_a   1.000
_cell.length_b   1.000
_cell.length_c   1.000
_cell.angle_alpha   90.00
_cell.angle_beta   90.00
_cell.angle_gamma   90.00
#
_symmetry.space_group_name_H-M   'P 1'
#
loop_
_entity.id
_entity.type
_entity.pdbx_description
1 polymer ?
#
loop_
_entity_poly.entity_id
_entity_poly.type
_entity_poly.pdbx_seq_one_letter_code
_entity_poly.pdbx_strand_id
1 'polypeptide(L)'
;AALWSLAKKVLVVIEPGTPDGFENILRVRQHILASGGHAAAPCTHDAACPMSRADWCHRPVRLARSAAHREAKGAELSYEDEKFAYIVATRSPSRRLAPARIVRKPIRNQGHLHLDGCEEGGIKRRTISRSDGPLYRAARDAAWGDLWPPQDD
;
A
#
# COMPACT_ATOMS: atom_id res chain seq x y z
N ALA A 1 19.45 10.10 0.45
CA ALA A 1 20.15 10.72 -0.69
C ALA A 1 21.08 9.72 -1.40
N ALA A 2 22.09 9.15 -0.72
CA ALA A 2 23.11 8.29 -1.34
C ALA A 2 22.55 7.08 -2.09
N LEU A 3 21.58 6.34 -1.52
CA LEU A 3 20.98 5.18 -2.19
C LEU A 3 20.27 5.54 -3.49
N TRP A 4 19.59 6.69 -3.52
CA TRP A 4 18.94 7.15 -4.73
C TRP A 4 19.93 7.51 -5.83
N SER A 5 21.04 8.15 -5.51
CA SER A 5 22.08 8.48 -6.52
C SER A 5 22.70 7.22 -7.15
N LEU A 6 22.82 6.13 -6.42
CA LEU A 6 23.35 4.85 -6.90
C LEU A 6 22.32 4.02 -7.69
N ALA A 7 21.04 4.21 -7.45
CA ALA A 7 19.97 3.45 -8.14
C ALA A 7 19.86 3.87 -9.60
N LYS A 8 20.15 2.97 -10.53
CA LYS A 8 20.09 3.25 -11.97
C LYS A 8 18.67 3.27 -12.54
N LYS A 9 17.79 2.41 -12.07
CA LYS A 9 16.41 2.27 -12.57
C LYS A 9 15.37 2.31 -11.47
N VAL A 10 15.53 1.48 -10.46
CA VAL A 10 14.55 1.24 -9.40
C VAL A 10 15.24 1.26 -8.05
N LEU A 11 14.60 1.87 -7.07
CA LEU A 11 14.95 1.79 -5.65
C LEU A 11 13.71 1.28 -4.89
N VAL A 12 13.92 0.27 -4.06
CA VAL A 12 12.90 -0.22 -3.11
C VAL A 12 13.39 0.07 -1.71
N VAL A 13 12.57 0.73 -0.91
CA VAL A 13 12.81 0.96 0.52
C VAL A 13 11.65 0.37 1.29
N ILE A 14 11.97 -0.41 2.33
CA ILE A 14 11.00 -1.06 3.20
C ILE A 14 11.34 -0.70 4.65
N GLU A 15 10.35 -0.32 5.40
CA GLU A 15 10.41 0.04 6.82
C GLU A 15 9.37 -0.76 7.61
N PRO A 16 9.50 -0.90 8.92
CA PRO A 16 8.41 -1.41 9.75
C PRO A 16 7.11 -0.63 9.53
N GLY A 17 5.98 -1.30 9.58
CA GLY A 17 4.64 -0.70 9.39
C GLY A 17 4.16 0.10 10.60
N THR A 18 5.06 0.86 11.24
CA THR A 18 4.82 1.76 12.35
C THR A 18 4.68 3.21 11.87
N PRO A 19 4.15 4.14 12.68
CA PRO A 19 4.15 5.57 12.36
C PRO A 19 5.55 6.09 11.99
N ASP A 20 6.59 5.72 12.75
CA ASP A 20 7.96 6.15 12.50
C ASP A 20 8.52 5.60 11.19
N GLY A 21 8.28 4.31 10.92
CA GLY A 21 8.67 3.69 9.65
C GLY A 21 7.97 4.35 8.46
N PHE A 22 6.70 4.67 8.60
CA PHE A 22 5.98 5.41 7.57
C PHE A 22 6.53 6.83 7.38
N GLU A 23 6.88 7.53 8.45
CA GLU A 23 7.50 8.86 8.34
C GLU A 23 8.84 8.80 7.59
N ASN A 24 9.65 7.77 7.84
CA ASN A 24 10.87 7.53 7.07
C ASN A 24 10.57 7.33 5.57
N ILE A 25 9.55 6.53 5.24
CA ILE A 25 9.10 6.34 3.85
C ILE A 25 8.64 7.66 3.23
N LEU A 26 7.91 8.52 3.97
CA LEU A 26 7.50 9.83 3.47
C LEU A 26 8.70 10.73 3.15
N ARG A 27 9.71 10.78 4.02
CA ARG A 27 10.95 11.55 3.78
C ARG A 27 11.68 11.04 2.53
N VAL A 28 11.78 9.72 2.38
CA VAL A 28 12.38 9.09 1.18
C VAL A 28 11.59 9.47 -0.06
N ARG A 29 10.26 9.36 -0.02
CA ARG A 29 9.38 9.72 -1.13
C ARG A 29 9.56 11.19 -1.54
N GLN A 30 9.53 12.11 -0.59
CA GLN A 30 9.71 13.55 -0.84
C GLN A 30 11.06 13.84 -1.51
N HIS A 31 12.14 13.22 -1.00
CA HIS A 31 13.46 13.37 -1.58
C HIS A 31 13.52 12.86 -3.02
N ILE A 32 12.94 11.70 -3.30
CA ILE A 32 12.91 11.10 -4.64
C ILE A 32 12.16 11.99 -5.63
N LEU A 33 10.97 12.44 -5.26
CA LEU A 33 10.16 13.32 -6.12
C LEU A 33 10.85 14.66 -6.37
N ALA A 34 11.43 15.28 -5.34
CA ALA A 34 12.22 16.53 -5.48
C ALA A 34 13.46 16.34 -6.36
N SER A 35 13.97 15.10 -6.50
CA SER A 35 15.11 14.75 -7.35
C SER A 35 14.70 14.25 -8.74
N GLY A 36 13.46 14.51 -9.17
CA GLY A 36 12.95 14.13 -10.48
C GLY A 36 12.65 12.64 -10.66
N GLY A 37 12.55 11.87 -9.57
CA GLY A 37 12.11 10.49 -9.60
C GLY A 37 10.58 10.37 -9.44
N HIS A 38 10.08 9.15 -9.53
CA HIS A 38 8.65 8.84 -9.49
C HIS A 38 8.34 7.75 -8.47
N ALA A 39 7.18 7.84 -7.80
CA ALA A 39 6.66 6.79 -6.94
C ALA A 39 5.89 5.77 -7.79
N ALA A 40 6.43 4.56 -7.97
CA ALA A 40 5.78 3.49 -8.73
C ALA A 40 4.82 2.66 -7.88
N ALA A 41 5.13 2.47 -6.58
CA ALA A 41 4.28 1.78 -5.61
C ALA A 41 4.65 2.22 -4.17
N PRO A 42 3.72 2.17 -3.22
CA PRO A 42 2.33 1.79 -3.32
C PRO A 42 1.45 2.89 -3.93
N CYS A 43 2.02 4.11 -4.09
CA CYS A 43 1.29 5.29 -4.54
C CYS A 43 0.88 5.14 -6.02
N THR A 44 -0.33 5.58 -6.33
CA THR A 44 -0.84 5.67 -7.70
C THR A 44 -0.60 7.04 -8.33
N HIS A 45 0.07 7.97 -7.60
CA HIS A 45 0.34 9.35 -8.01
C HIS A 45 1.63 9.89 -7.38
N ASP A 46 2.19 10.94 -7.97
CA ASP A 46 3.35 11.66 -7.45
C ASP A 46 2.98 12.92 -6.63
N ALA A 47 1.70 13.29 -6.58
CA ALA A 47 1.20 14.39 -5.76
C ALA A 47 1.47 14.17 -4.26
N ALA A 48 1.26 15.17 -3.43
CA ALA A 48 1.45 15.07 -1.97
C ALA A 48 0.70 13.86 -1.39
N CYS A 49 1.31 13.22 -0.39
CA CYS A 49 0.67 12.09 0.28
C CYS A 49 -0.53 12.59 1.10
N PRO A 50 -1.73 12.02 0.89
CA PRO A 50 -2.93 12.49 1.58
C PRO A 50 -3.11 11.90 2.99
N MET A 51 -2.21 11.01 3.45
CA MET A 51 -2.28 10.47 4.82
C MET A 51 -2.11 11.59 5.84
N SER A 52 -3.02 11.66 6.81
CA SER A 52 -2.91 12.58 7.94
C SER A 52 -1.83 12.09 8.92
N ARG A 53 -1.33 12.99 9.79
CA ARG A 53 -0.38 12.63 10.84
C ARG A 53 -0.95 11.66 11.90
N ALA A 54 -2.28 11.56 11.99
CA ALA A 54 -2.95 10.62 12.90
C ALA A 54 -3.06 9.21 12.33
N ASP A 55 -2.65 9.01 11.07
CA ASP A 55 -2.78 7.75 10.36
C ASP A 55 -1.56 7.50 9.45
N TRP A 56 -1.26 6.26 9.12
CA TRP A 56 -0.08 5.91 8.33
C TRP A 56 -0.37 4.81 7.31
N CYS A 57 0.28 4.91 6.16
CA CYS A 57 0.20 3.92 5.10
C CYS A 57 1.10 2.72 5.43
N HIS A 58 0.51 1.54 5.53
CA HIS A 58 1.23 0.29 5.72
C HIS A 58 0.47 -0.85 5.05
N ARG A 59 1.13 -2.01 4.93
CA ARG A 59 0.56 -3.23 4.38
C ARG A 59 0.74 -4.35 5.39
N PRO A 60 -0.29 -5.16 5.67
CA PRO A 60 -0.12 -6.40 6.39
C PRO A 60 0.41 -7.49 5.45
N VAL A 61 1.22 -8.38 5.97
CA VAL A 61 1.67 -9.59 5.31
C VAL A 61 1.66 -10.74 6.32
N ARG A 62 1.13 -11.88 5.92
CA ARG A 62 1.19 -13.09 6.74
C ARG A 62 2.45 -13.87 6.41
N LEU A 63 3.29 -14.06 7.42
CA LEU A 63 4.52 -14.82 7.34
C LEU A 63 4.38 -16.15 8.07
N ALA A 64 4.79 -17.23 7.42
CA ALA A 64 4.88 -18.53 8.07
C ALA A 64 6.06 -18.55 9.05
N ARG A 65 5.84 -19.08 10.26
CA ARG A 65 6.88 -19.28 11.27
C ARG A 65 7.43 -20.68 11.17
N SER A 66 8.74 -20.83 11.09
CA SER A 66 9.41 -22.11 11.27
C SER A 66 9.30 -22.58 12.74
N ALA A 67 9.60 -23.86 13.01
CA ALA A 67 9.64 -24.37 14.38
C ALA A 67 10.62 -23.58 15.27
N ALA A 68 11.83 -23.34 14.77
CA ALA A 68 12.84 -22.54 15.48
C ALA A 68 12.38 -21.09 15.73
N HIS A 69 11.67 -20.48 14.78
CA HIS A 69 11.12 -19.13 14.97
C HIS A 69 10.05 -19.10 16.08
N ARG A 70 9.17 -20.12 16.12
CA ARG A 70 8.17 -20.24 17.21
C ARG A 70 8.82 -20.40 18.56
N GLU A 71 9.80 -21.30 18.66
CA GLU A 71 10.55 -21.54 19.89
C GLU A 71 11.24 -20.27 20.39
N ALA A 72 11.97 -19.58 19.52
CA ALA A 72 12.68 -18.34 19.86
C ALA A 72 11.76 -17.21 20.35
N LYS A 73 10.53 -17.14 19.83
CA LYS A 73 9.53 -16.12 20.23
C LYS A 73 8.52 -16.61 21.27
N GLY A 74 8.59 -17.86 21.73
CA GLY A 74 7.58 -18.45 22.60
C GLY A 74 6.18 -18.46 21.98
N ALA A 75 6.09 -18.64 20.66
CA ALA A 75 4.86 -18.44 19.90
C ALA A 75 4.19 -19.76 19.54
N GLU A 76 2.89 -19.88 19.77
CA GLU A 76 2.10 -21.08 19.46
C GLU A 76 1.67 -21.14 17.98
N LEU A 77 1.31 -20.00 17.40
CA LEU A 77 0.80 -19.93 16.02
C LEU A 77 1.89 -20.20 14.98
N SER A 78 1.54 -20.94 13.95
CA SER A 78 2.42 -21.24 12.81
C SER A 78 2.65 -20.06 11.86
N TYR A 79 2.08 -18.89 12.15
CA TYR A 79 2.22 -17.68 11.36
C TYR A 79 2.23 -16.44 12.25
N GLU A 80 2.64 -15.32 11.68
CA GLU A 80 2.48 -13.98 12.25
C GLU A 80 2.04 -13.00 11.16
N ASP A 81 1.25 -12.01 11.55
CA ASP A 81 0.85 -10.91 10.67
C ASP A 81 1.77 -9.72 10.94
N GLU A 82 2.74 -9.53 10.05
CA GLU A 82 3.65 -8.40 10.08
C GLU A 82 3.10 -7.23 9.28
N LYS A 83 3.51 -6.03 9.65
CA LYS A 83 3.16 -4.80 8.95
C LYS A 83 4.43 -4.13 8.44
N PHE A 84 4.36 -3.59 7.22
CA PHE A 84 5.46 -2.84 6.63
C PHE A 84 4.96 -1.63 5.87
N ALA A 85 5.76 -0.58 5.85
CA ALA A 85 5.63 0.57 4.98
C ALA A 85 6.70 0.48 3.90
N TYR A 86 6.42 0.91 2.67
CA TYR A 86 7.39 0.80 1.59
C TYR A 86 7.18 1.84 0.50
N ILE A 87 8.22 2.03 -0.28
CA ILE A 87 8.17 2.76 -1.56
C ILE A 87 9.00 2.02 -2.61
N VAL A 88 8.43 1.91 -3.80
CA VAL A 88 9.15 1.57 -5.02
C VAL A 88 9.26 2.85 -5.83
N ALA A 89 10.47 3.29 -6.09
CA ALA A 89 10.76 4.50 -6.82
C ALA A 89 11.46 4.19 -8.14
N THR A 90 11.15 4.95 -9.19
CA THR A 90 11.72 4.78 -10.53
C THR A 90 12.29 6.09 -11.07
N ARG A 91 13.29 5.99 -11.97
CA ARG A 91 13.87 7.15 -12.67
C ARG A 91 12.94 7.71 -13.74
N SER A 92 12.17 6.87 -14.38
CA SER A 92 11.20 7.25 -15.41
C SER A 92 9.79 7.07 -14.88
N PRO A 93 8.82 7.82 -15.38
CA PRO A 93 7.42 7.64 -15.01
C PRO A 93 6.98 6.19 -15.21
N SER A 94 6.34 5.59 -14.22
CA SER A 94 5.72 4.29 -14.35
C SER A 94 4.29 4.42 -14.90
N ARG A 95 3.84 3.42 -15.66
CA ARG A 95 2.44 3.35 -16.08
C ARG A 95 1.56 3.29 -14.84
N ARG A 96 0.59 4.18 -14.75
CA ARG A 96 -0.44 4.14 -13.70
C ARG A 96 -1.48 3.10 -14.10
N LEU A 97 -1.53 2.00 -13.36
CA LEU A 97 -2.42 0.87 -13.66
C LEU A 97 -3.84 1.12 -13.17
N ALA A 98 -4.03 1.92 -12.13
CA ALA A 98 -5.35 2.29 -11.61
C ALA A 98 -5.28 3.64 -10.88
N PRO A 99 -6.41 4.37 -10.76
CA PRO A 99 -6.42 5.67 -10.08
C PRO A 99 -6.25 5.59 -8.57
N ALA A 100 -6.61 4.47 -7.95
CA ALA A 100 -6.57 4.32 -6.50
C ALA A 100 -5.87 3.04 -6.07
N ARG A 101 -5.41 3.04 -4.81
CA ARG A 101 -4.96 1.85 -4.08
C ARG A 101 -5.75 1.72 -2.79
N ILE A 102 -6.26 0.52 -2.50
CA ILE A 102 -6.96 0.20 -1.27
C ILE A 102 -5.98 0.27 -0.10
N VAL A 103 -6.21 1.17 0.85
CA VAL A 103 -5.28 1.47 1.96
C VAL A 103 -5.76 0.98 3.31
N ARG A 104 -6.90 0.30 3.35
CA ARG A 104 -7.47 -0.33 4.56
C ARG A 104 -8.11 -1.66 4.20
N LYS A 105 -8.28 -2.50 5.23
CA LYS A 105 -9.04 -3.73 5.09
C LYS A 105 -10.46 -3.40 4.61
N PRO A 106 -10.93 -3.99 3.50
CA PRO A 106 -12.30 -3.80 3.05
C PRO A 106 -13.33 -4.15 4.13
N ILE A 107 -14.31 -3.29 4.34
CA ILE A 107 -15.41 -3.52 5.28
C ILE A 107 -16.55 -4.16 4.50
N ARG A 108 -16.90 -5.40 4.85
CA ARG A 108 -17.94 -6.17 4.18
C ARG A 108 -19.18 -6.22 5.04
N ASN A 109 -20.29 -5.72 4.49
CA ASN A 109 -21.62 -5.73 5.10
C ASN A 109 -22.59 -6.54 4.23
N GLN A 110 -23.77 -6.81 4.76
CA GLN A 110 -24.82 -7.46 3.98
C GLN A 110 -25.24 -6.56 2.80
N GLY A 111 -24.94 -6.98 1.58
CA GLY A 111 -25.34 -6.31 0.34
C GLY A 111 -24.47 -5.16 -0.14
N HIS A 112 -23.46 -4.73 0.62
CA HIS A 112 -22.53 -3.69 0.21
C HIS A 112 -21.16 -3.83 0.88
N LEU A 113 -20.16 -3.15 0.30
CA LEU A 113 -18.79 -3.08 0.83
C LEU A 113 -18.33 -1.62 0.87
N HIS A 114 -17.40 -1.35 1.80
CA HIS A 114 -16.67 -0.09 1.81
C HIS A 114 -15.20 -0.34 1.51
N LEU A 115 -14.66 0.43 0.57
CA LEU A 115 -13.25 0.44 0.22
C LEU A 115 -12.69 1.85 0.46
N ASP A 116 -11.62 1.95 1.23
CA ASP A 116 -10.88 3.20 1.42
C ASP A 116 -9.71 3.21 0.42
N GLY A 117 -9.84 4.01 -0.62
CA GLY A 117 -8.87 4.16 -1.70
C GLY A 117 -8.03 5.44 -1.54
N CYS A 118 -6.71 5.29 -1.59
CA CYS A 118 -5.78 6.41 -1.74
C CYS A 118 -5.62 6.74 -3.21
N GLU A 119 -5.89 7.98 -3.59
CA GLU A 119 -5.78 8.50 -4.94
C GLU A 119 -5.22 9.92 -4.92
N GLU A 120 -4.93 10.47 -6.08
CA GLU A 120 -4.58 11.87 -6.19
C GLU A 120 -5.71 12.74 -5.64
N GLY A 121 -5.37 13.61 -4.69
CA GLY A 121 -6.33 14.50 -4.02
C GLY A 121 -6.98 13.95 -2.77
N GLY A 122 -6.71 12.70 -2.34
CA GLY A 122 -7.19 12.24 -1.03
C GLY A 122 -7.37 10.75 -0.84
N ILE A 123 -7.84 10.42 0.36
CA ILE A 123 -8.34 9.08 0.67
C ILE A 123 -9.86 9.15 0.60
N LYS A 124 -10.44 8.34 -0.29
CA LYS A 124 -11.88 8.34 -0.51
C LYS A 124 -12.49 6.99 -0.15
N ARG A 125 -13.56 7.04 0.66
CA ARG A 125 -14.38 5.89 0.93
C ARG A 125 -15.41 5.71 -0.18
N ARG A 126 -15.41 4.51 -0.77
CA ARG A 126 -16.40 4.09 -1.77
C ARG A 126 -17.28 3.02 -1.18
N THR A 127 -18.60 3.20 -1.32
CA THR A 127 -19.59 2.17 -1.01
C THR A 127 -19.97 1.50 -2.33
N ILE A 128 -19.82 0.20 -2.39
CA ILE A 128 -20.10 -0.61 -3.58
C ILE A 128 -21.17 -1.62 -3.18
N SER A 129 -22.29 -1.62 -3.86
CA SER A 129 -23.49 -2.38 -3.56
C SER A 129 -23.74 -3.48 -4.60
N ARG A 130 -24.64 -4.38 -4.33
CA ARG A 130 -25.03 -5.46 -5.27
C ARG A 130 -25.53 -4.92 -6.62
N SER A 131 -26.14 -3.74 -6.62
CA SER A 131 -26.63 -3.08 -7.86
C SER A 131 -25.49 -2.66 -8.79
N ASP A 132 -24.24 -2.53 -8.28
CA ASP A 132 -23.07 -2.19 -9.09
C ASP A 132 -22.50 -3.40 -9.89
N GLY A 133 -23.19 -4.54 -9.83
CA GLY A 133 -22.99 -5.69 -10.71
C GLY A 133 -21.55 -6.21 -10.74
N PRO A 134 -20.82 -6.07 -11.89
CA PRO A 134 -19.45 -6.54 -12.01
C PRO A 134 -18.49 -5.92 -11.00
N LEU A 135 -18.65 -4.62 -10.72
CA LEU A 135 -17.81 -3.92 -9.75
C LEU A 135 -18.01 -4.47 -8.33
N TYR A 136 -19.22 -4.84 -7.96
CA TYR A 136 -19.49 -5.50 -6.67
C TYR A 136 -18.80 -6.88 -6.57
N ARG A 137 -18.79 -7.66 -7.67
CA ARG A 137 -18.08 -8.94 -7.69
C ARG A 137 -16.58 -8.73 -7.46
N ALA A 138 -15.96 -7.81 -8.20
CA ALA A 138 -14.55 -7.44 -8.01
C ALA A 138 -14.25 -6.93 -6.59
N ALA A 139 -15.13 -6.12 -6.02
CA ALA A 139 -14.97 -5.58 -4.66
C ALA A 139 -15.02 -6.67 -3.58
N ARG A 140 -15.76 -7.76 -3.78
CA ARG A 140 -15.80 -8.89 -2.84
C ARG A 140 -14.46 -9.58 -2.67
N ASP A 141 -13.69 -9.65 -3.75
CA ASP A 141 -12.39 -10.32 -3.78
C ASP A 141 -11.24 -9.36 -3.46
N ALA A 142 -11.52 -8.05 -3.47
CA ALA A 142 -10.53 -7.02 -3.21
C ALA A 142 -9.93 -7.11 -1.81
N ALA A 143 -8.64 -6.88 -1.72
CA ALA A 143 -7.85 -6.91 -0.49
C ALA A 143 -7.18 -5.56 -0.20
N TRP A 144 -6.73 -5.40 1.04
CA TRP A 144 -5.91 -4.28 1.43
C TRP A 144 -4.64 -4.23 0.57
N GLY A 145 -4.48 -3.15 -0.16
CA GLY A 145 -3.36 -2.83 -1.02
C GLY A 145 -3.52 -3.19 -2.48
N ASP A 146 -4.66 -3.68 -2.88
CA ASP A 146 -4.94 -3.87 -4.29
C ASP A 146 -5.14 -2.53 -5.00
N LEU A 147 -4.89 -2.52 -6.30
CA LEU A 147 -5.26 -1.42 -7.18
C LEU A 147 -6.79 -1.39 -7.36
N TRP A 148 -7.36 -0.19 -7.48
CA TRP A 148 -8.79 -0.04 -7.61
C TRP A 148 -9.20 1.06 -8.61
N PRO A 149 -10.16 0.82 -9.48
CA PRO A 149 -10.76 -0.49 -9.76
C PRO A 149 -9.72 -1.47 -10.33
N PRO A 150 -9.96 -2.79 -10.27
CA PRO A 150 -9.08 -3.75 -10.94
C PRO A 150 -9.05 -3.44 -12.44
N GLN A 151 -7.92 -3.70 -13.08
CA GLN A 151 -7.81 -3.62 -14.53
C GLN A 151 -8.30 -4.95 -15.11
N ASP A 152 -9.05 -4.88 -16.21
CA ASP A 152 -9.31 -6.07 -17.01
C ASP A 152 -7.98 -6.49 -17.66
N ASP A 153 -7.63 -7.76 -17.52
CA ASP A 153 -6.42 -8.38 -18.11
C ASP A 153 -6.52 -8.43 -19.64
#